data_1f70adfb5b5e52ab800db1ce494e35a2
#
_entry.id   1f70adfb5b5e52ab800db1ce494e35a2
#
_cell.length_a   1.000
_cell.length_b   1.000
_cell.length_c   1.000
_cell.angle_alpha   90.00
_cell.angle_beta   90.00
_cell.angle_gamma   90.00
#
_symmetry.space_group_name_H-M   'P 1'
#
loop_
_entity.id
_entity.type
_entity.pdbx_description
1 polymer ?
#
loop_
_entity_poly.entity_id
_entity_poly.type
_entity_poly.pdbx_seq_one_letter_code
_entity_poly.pdbx_strand_id
1 'polypeptide(L)'
;MAVVSNGTTIADAGSFSVGLGDMVHIKTLTASSSANLSFVHGTSSVVLDSTYPVYLFSWINCHPATNNVTFKAGFRDGGTNYDATVTSNSFNATADEAGTDAGLNYQNGRDLAQGTGGQDLTAFNGNQNDSATSGQMYLFDPSSTTYVKHFIITSQQMNPEAPFTTNSYHSGYCLSLIHI
;
A
#
# COMPACT_ATOMS: atom_id res chain seq x y z
N MET A 1 -25.01 29.60 -8.83
CA MET A 1 -26.09 28.81 -9.47
C MET A 1 -25.71 27.36 -9.37
N ALA A 2 -26.50 26.58 -8.68
CA ALA A 2 -26.29 25.13 -8.54
C ALA A 2 -26.79 24.39 -9.78
N VAL A 3 -26.05 23.35 -10.20
CA VAL A 3 -26.52 22.36 -11.17
C VAL A 3 -27.09 21.18 -10.39
N VAL A 4 -28.34 20.89 -10.60
CA VAL A 4 -29.06 19.82 -9.86
C VAL A 4 -29.60 18.78 -10.87
N SER A 5 -29.39 17.49 -10.58
CA SER A 5 -29.94 16.38 -11.33
C SER A 5 -30.66 15.44 -10.36
N ASN A 6 -31.94 15.17 -10.65
CA ASN A 6 -32.80 14.31 -9.85
C ASN A 6 -32.76 14.63 -8.33
N GLY A 7 -32.79 15.92 -7.98
CA GLY A 7 -32.77 16.39 -6.59
C GLY A 7 -31.38 16.42 -5.93
N THR A 8 -30.33 15.94 -6.60
CA THR A 8 -28.93 15.98 -6.10
C THR A 8 -28.21 17.14 -6.73
N THR A 9 -27.59 17.99 -5.90
CA THR A 9 -26.69 19.04 -6.36
C THR A 9 -25.40 18.40 -6.89
N ILE A 10 -25.13 18.58 -8.18
CA ILE A 10 -23.95 18.05 -8.86
C ILE A 10 -22.81 19.06 -8.79
N ALA A 11 -23.11 20.34 -8.97
CA ALA A 11 -22.13 21.40 -8.87
C ALA A 11 -22.76 22.66 -8.29
N ASP A 12 -22.04 23.38 -7.43
CA ASP A 12 -22.40 24.69 -6.91
C ASP A 12 -21.14 25.56 -6.76
N ALA A 13 -21.32 26.85 -6.99
CA ALA A 13 -20.26 27.85 -6.88
C ALA A 13 -18.95 27.51 -7.64
N GLY A 14 -19.06 26.79 -8.76
CA GLY A 14 -17.92 26.38 -9.58
C GLY A 14 -17.19 25.12 -9.10
N SER A 15 -17.70 24.44 -8.09
CA SER A 15 -17.17 23.18 -7.61
C SER A 15 -18.19 22.04 -7.80
N PHE A 16 -17.72 20.85 -8.12
CA PHE A 16 -18.55 19.67 -8.09
C PHE A 16 -18.79 19.23 -6.65
N SER A 17 -20.02 19.00 -6.28
CA SER A 17 -20.42 18.54 -4.93
C SER A 17 -20.25 17.04 -4.71
N VAL A 18 -20.03 16.30 -5.79
CA VAL A 18 -19.64 14.87 -5.76
C VAL A 18 -18.44 14.65 -6.65
N GLY A 19 -17.55 13.77 -6.27
CA GLY A 19 -16.44 13.34 -7.11
C GLY A 19 -17.02 12.72 -8.40
N LEU A 20 -16.65 13.28 -9.55
CA LEU A 20 -17.03 12.74 -10.87
C LEU A 20 -16.11 11.60 -11.33
N GLY A 21 -15.22 11.13 -10.47
CA GLY A 21 -14.30 10.03 -10.74
C GLY A 21 -14.67 8.79 -9.93
N ASP A 22 -14.19 7.65 -10.40
CA ASP A 22 -14.37 6.36 -9.73
C ASP A 22 -13.57 6.25 -8.43
N MET A 23 -12.69 7.21 -8.13
CA MET A 23 -11.84 7.25 -6.93
C MET A 23 -12.02 8.55 -6.15
N VAL A 24 -12.11 8.41 -4.82
CA VAL A 24 -12.16 9.54 -3.89
C VAL A 24 -10.85 9.64 -3.14
N HIS A 25 -10.16 10.77 -3.26
CA HIS A 25 -8.94 11.02 -2.51
C HIS A 25 -9.27 11.23 -1.02
N ILE A 26 -8.69 10.40 -0.16
CA ILE A 26 -8.91 10.45 1.29
C ILE A 26 -7.80 11.25 1.98
N LYS A 27 -6.54 10.88 1.76
CA LYS A 27 -5.41 11.49 2.49
C LYS A 27 -4.08 11.28 1.78
N THR A 28 -3.26 12.32 1.79
CA THR A 28 -1.83 12.22 1.45
C THR A 28 -0.98 12.47 2.69
N LEU A 29 0.03 11.64 2.89
CA LEU A 29 1.08 11.81 3.89
C LEU A 29 2.42 11.98 3.18
N THR A 30 3.24 12.92 3.65
CA THR A 30 4.58 13.13 3.12
C THR A 30 5.61 12.62 4.12
N ALA A 31 6.48 11.71 3.69
CA ALA A 31 7.61 11.27 4.49
C ALA A 31 8.68 12.36 4.52
N SER A 32 9.14 12.71 5.72
CA SER A 32 10.25 13.63 5.94
C SER A 32 11.01 13.16 7.16
N SER A 33 12.06 12.37 6.97
CA SER A 33 12.82 11.71 8.04
C SER A 33 11.92 10.93 9.01
N SER A 34 10.86 10.32 8.48
CA SER A 34 9.86 9.60 9.27
C SER A 34 10.18 8.11 9.29
N ALA A 35 10.20 7.51 10.47
CA ALA A 35 10.37 6.07 10.63
C ALA A 35 9.15 5.28 10.13
N ASN A 36 7.97 5.87 10.24
CA ASN A 36 6.71 5.32 9.75
C ASN A 36 5.70 6.42 9.41
N LEU A 37 4.69 6.07 8.62
CA LEU A 37 3.50 6.87 8.36
C LEU A 37 2.27 5.99 8.62
N SER A 38 1.23 6.56 9.23
CA SER A 38 0.05 5.81 9.62
C SER A 38 -1.24 6.43 9.10
N PHE A 39 -2.05 5.61 8.44
CA PHE A 39 -3.45 5.92 8.12
C PHE A 39 -4.31 5.25 9.20
N VAL A 40 -4.91 6.04 10.07
CA VAL A 40 -5.72 5.54 11.20
C VAL A 40 -7.15 6.00 11.01
N HIS A 41 -8.09 5.05 10.90
CA HIS A 41 -9.51 5.33 10.77
C HIS A 41 -9.99 6.31 11.87
N GLY A 42 -10.82 7.28 11.48
CA GLY A 42 -11.34 8.31 12.36
C GLY A 42 -10.34 9.41 12.76
N THR A 43 -9.09 9.35 12.27
CA THR A 43 -8.06 10.33 12.58
C THR A 43 -7.69 11.14 11.34
N SER A 44 -7.67 12.47 11.46
CA SER A 44 -7.22 13.39 10.39
C SER A 44 -7.91 13.14 9.04
N SER A 45 -9.22 12.92 9.06
CA SER A 45 -10.06 12.66 7.89
C SER A 45 -9.80 11.31 7.18
N VAL A 46 -9.05 10.41 7.78
CA VAL A 46 -8.90 9.05 7.24
C VAL A 46 -10.18 8.26 7.49
N VAL A 47 -10.73 7.69 6.43
CA VAL A 47 -11.92 6.84 6.47
C VAL A 47 -11.53 5.48 5.90
N LEU A 48 -11.65 4.42 6.71
CA LEU A 48 -11.36 3.02 6.34
C LEU A 48 -12.51 2.14 6.85
N ASP A 49 -13.74 2.51 6.54
CA ASP A 49 -14.97 1.83 6.97
C ASP A 49 -15.71 1.20 5.76
N SER A 50 -16.98 0.89 5.94
CA SER A 50 -17.83 0.32 4.89
C SER A 50 -18.28 1.32 3.81
N THR A 51 -17.82 2.57 3.84
CA THR A 51 -18.13 3.57 2.81
C THR A 51 -17.63 3.13 1.44
N TYR A 52 -16.45 2.54 1.39
CA TYR A 52 -15.88 2.01 0.16
C TYR A 52 -15.49 0.53 0.33
N PRO A 53 -15.82 -0.32 -0.66
CA PRO A 53 -15.43 -1.73 -0.62
C PRO A 53 -13.96 -1.97 -0.88
N VAL A 54 -13.27 -1.00 -1.49
CA VAL A 54 -11.84 -1.09 -1.86
C VAL A 54 -11.14 0.21 -1.52
N TYR A 55 -9.98 0.09 -0.88
CA TYR A 55 -9.07 1.21 -0.58
C TYR A 55 -7.77 1.00 -1.31
N LEU A 56 -7.31 2.04 -2.02
CA LEU A 56 -6.03 2.06 -2.72
C LEU A 56 -5.03 2.93 -1.94
N PHE A 57 -3.92 2.32 -1.57
CA PHE A 57 -2.75 3.00 -1.02
C PHE A 57 -1.68 3.06 -2.09
N SER A 58 -1.17 4.25 -2.38
CA SER A 58 -0.09 4.44 -3.35
C SER A 58 1.09 5.14 -2.67
N TRP A 59 2.30 4.73 -3.00
CA TRP A 59 3.52 5.40 -2.61
C TRP A 59 4.34 5.73 -3.85
N ILE A 60 4.95 6.88 -3.83
CA ILE A 60 5.66 7.44 -4.98
C ILE A 60 7.01 7.94 -4.49
N ASN A 61 8.07 7.45 -5.13
CA ASN A 61 9.45 7.86 -4.87
C ASN A 61 9.83 7.80 -3.38
N CYS A 62 9.41 6.74 -2.69
CA CYS A 62 9.84 6.50 -1.32
C CYS A 62 11.33 6.15 -1.32
N HIS A 63 12.11 6.92 -0.55
CA HIS A 63 13.55 6.83 -0.49
C HIS A 63 13.99 6.71 0.97
N PRO A 64 14.69 5.63 1.35
CA PRO A 64 15.12 5.45 2.73
C PRO A 64 16.41 6.24 3.04
N ALA A 65 16.59 6.61 4.30
CA ALA A 65 17.84 7.21 4.76
C ALA A 65 18.99 6.20 4.89
N THR A 66 18.65 4.90 4.99
CA THR A 66 19.63 3.81 5.18
C THR A 66 19.59 2.90 3.97
N ASN A 67 20.78 2.48 3.53
CA ASN A 67 20.90 1.56 2.39
C ASN A 67 20.42 0.15 2.73
N ASN A 68 19.96 -0.57 1.73
CA ASN A 68 19.58 -1.99 1.77
C ASN A 68 18.54 -2.32 2.84
N VAL A 69 17.47 -1.55 2.89
CA VAL A 69 16.38 -1.73 3.85
C VAL A 69 15.08 -2.18 3.18
N THR A 70 14.22 -2.78 3.99
CA THR A 70 12.89 -3.23 3.57
C THR A 70 11.83 -2.18 3.91
N PHE A 71 10.97 -1.87 2.96
CA PHE A 71 9.77 -1.08 3.18
C PHE A 71 8.60 -2.02 3.44
N LYS A 72 7.81 -1.77 4.50
CA LYS A 72 6.75 -2.68 4.97
C LYS A 72 5.42 -1.96 5.19
N ALA A 73 4.34 -2.72 5.07
CA ALA A 73 3.02 -2.36 5.56
C ALA A 73 2.62 -3.24 6.76
N GLY A 74 2.20 -2.61 7.84
CA GLY A 74 1.61 -3.29 9.00
C GLY A 74 0.12 -2.98 9.11
N PHE A 75 -0.66 -3.93 9.61
CA PHE A 75 -2.09 -3.76 9.86
C PHE A 75 -2.37 -3.79 11.35
N ARG A 76 -3.37 -3.00 11.79
CA ARG A 76 -3.87 -2.99 13.17
C ARG A 76 -5.15 -3.82 13.23
N ASP A 77 -5.40 -4.45 14.37
CA ASP A 77 -6.60 -5.24 14.63
C ASP A 77 -7.21 -4.92 16.01
N GLY A 78 -7.62 -3.67 16.19
CA GLY A 78 -8.28 -3.17 17.39
C GLY A 78 -7.36 -2.64 18.47
N GLY A 79 -6.03 -2.84 18.36
CA GLY A 79 -5.01 -2.29 19.24
C GLY A 79 -4.38 -1.00 18.73
N THR A 80 -3.25 -0.61 19.31
CA THR A 80 -2.38 0.46 18.84
C THR A 80 -1.18 -0.06 18.03
N ASN A 81 -0.89 -1.36 18.12
CA ASN A 81 0.21 -2.01 17.45
C ASN A 81 -0.19 -2.39 16.01
N TYR A 82 0.79 -2.44 15.13
CA TYR A 82 0.64 -2.89 13.75
C TYR A 82 1.10 -4.35 13.65
N ASP A 83 0.42 -5.24 14.36
CA ASP A 83 0.77 -6.65 14.59
C ASP A 83 -0.34 -7.63 14.21
N ALA A 84 -1.32 -7.19 13.44
CA ALA A 84 -2.34 -8.09 12.92
C ALA A 84 -1.72 -9.25 12.13
N THR A 85 -2.24 -10.44 12.37
CA THR A 85 -1.73 -11.68 11.75
C THR A 85 -2.01 -11.71 10.25
N VAL A 86 -0.98 -11.94 9.45
CA VAL A 86 -1.04 -11.97 7.99
C VAL A 86 -0.58 -13.32 7.46
N THR A 87 -1.29 -13.82 6.45
CA THR A 87 -0.84 -14.91 5.57
C THR A 87 -0.78 -14.40 4.14
N SER A 88 0.36 -14.59 3.49
CA SER A 88 0.60 -14.05 2.15
C SER A 88 1.49 -14.94 1.31
N ASN A 89 1.52 -14.63 0.02
CA ASN A 89 2.51 -15.11 -0.93
C ASN A 89 3.33 -13.93 -1.46
N SER A 90 4.51 -14.22 -2.00
CA SER A 90 5.42 -13.23 -2.53
C SER A 90 6.21 -13.79 -3.71
N PHE A 91 6.23 -13.05 -4.82
CA PHE A 91 7.12 -13.34 -5.94
C PHE A 91 7.62 -12.03 -6.57
N ASN A 92 8.75 -12.10 -7.25
CA ASN A 92 9.29 -10.96 -7.99
C ASN A 92 9.76 -11.33 -9.38
N ALA A 93 9.70 -10.34 -10.26
CA ALA A 93 10.36 -10.35 -11.55
C ALA A 93 11.57 -9.40 -11.48
N THR A 94 12.71 -9.87 -11.94
CA THR A 94 13.96 -9.12 -11.96
C THR A 94 14.56 -9.10 -13.35
N ALA A 95 15.24 -8.01 -13.70
CA ALA A 95 16.10 -7.93 -14.87
C ALA A 95 17.27 -6.99 -14.57
N ASP A 96 18.48 -7.35 -15.02
CA ASP A 96 19.65 -6.51 -14.93
C ASP A 96 19.71 -5.46 -16.04
N GLU A 97 20.46 -4.39 -15.87
CA GLU A 97 20.64 -3.36 -16.89
C GLU A 97 21.46 -3.84 -18.11
N ALA A 98 22.25 -4.88 -17.96
CA ALA A 98 23.05 -5.44 -19.02
C ALA A 98 22.24 -6.38 -19.95
N GLY A 99 21.03 -6.79 -19.54
CA GLY A 99 20.20 -7.76 -20.26
C GLY A 99 20.79 -9.17 -20.23
N THR A 100 21.60 -9.50 -19.24
CA THR A 100 22.27 -10.78 -19.11
C THR A 100 21.65 -11.70 -18.08
N ASP A 101 20.86 -11.13 -17.13
CA ASP A 101 20.17 -11.89 -16.10
C ASP A 101 18.74 -11.36 -15.92
N ALA A 102 17.77 -12.28 -15.99
CA ALA A 102 16.37 -11.99 -15.74
C ALA A 102 15.69 -13.22 -15.14
N GLY A 103 14.71 -13.00 -14.25
CA GLY A 103 14.04 -14.11 -13.61
C GLY A 103 12.69 -13.74 -13.00
N LEU A 104 11.89 -14.79 -12.79
CA LEU A 104 10.66 -14.75 -12.01
C LEU A 104 10.83 -15.74 -10.85
N ASN A 105 10.83 -15.25 -9.62
CA ASN A 105 11.19 -16.04 -8.46
C ASN A 105 10.15 -15.92 -7.35
N TYR A 106 9.78 -17.04 -6.74
CA TYR A 106 9.06 -17.02 -5.47
C TYR A 106 9.99 -16.62 -4.33
N GLN A 107 9.49 -15.77 -3.41
CA GLN A 107 10.28 -15.16 -2.34
C GLN A 107 9.89 -15.71 -0.97
N ASN A 108 10.40 -16.90 -0.62
CA ASN A 108 10.11 -17.60 0.66
C ASN A 108 10.48 -16.80 1.93
N GLY A 109 11.30 -15.77 1.83
CA GLY A 109 11.66 -14.94 2.99
C GLY A 109 10.80 -13.68 3.14
N ARG A 110 9.78 -13.49 2.26
CA ARG A 110 8.94 -12.30 2.21
C ARG A 110 7.45 -12.61 2.22
N ASP A 111 7.10 -13.88 2.12
CA ASP A 111 5.77 -14.36 2.44
C ASP A 111 5.60 -14.46 3.96
N LEU A 112 4.37 -14.46 4.40
CA LEU A 112 4.02 -14.60 5.81
C LEU A 112 3.11 -15.82 5.99
N ALA A 113 3.47 -16.66 6.93
CA ALA A 113 2.66 -17.79 7.39
C ALA A 113 2.15 -17.49 8.79
N GLN A 114 1.01 -16.79 8.90
CA GLN A 114 0.46 -16.26 10.15
C GLN A 114 1.47 -15.38 10.92
N GLY A 115 2.17 -14.53 10.18
CA GLY A 115 3.18 -13.63 10.73
C GLY A 115 2.59 -12.28 11.16
N THR A 116 3.21 -11.65 12.16
CA THR A 116 2.81 -10.35 12.72
C THR A 116 3.81 -9.23 12.42
N GLY A 117 4.86 -9.52 11.66
CA GLY A 117 5.99 -8.61 11.40
C GLY A 117 5.76 -7.54 10.32
N GLY A 118 4.54 -7.43 9.79
CA GLY A 118 4.21 -6.59 8.64
C GLY A 118 4.63 -7.22 7.31
N GLN A 119 3.86 -6.94 6.26
CA GLN A 119 4.09 -7.42 4.90
C GLN A 119 5.16 -6.58 4.22
N ASP A 120 6.17 -7.22 3.65
CA ASP A 120 7.12 -6.54 2.78
C ASP A 120 6.39 -5.94 1.57
N LEU A 121 6.65 -4.69 1.29
CA LEU A 121 6.22 -4.00 0.06
C LEU A 121 7.33 -4.04 -0.98
N THR A 122 8.54 -3.83 -0.52
CA THR A 122 9.78 -3.94 -1.29
C THR A 122 10.91 -4.35 -0.36
N ALA A 123 12.00 -4.88 -0.91
CA ALA A 123 13.20 -5.13 -0.14
C ALA A 123 14.43 -4.62 -0.89
N PHE A 124 15.55 -4.47 -0.17
CA PHE A 124 16.80 -3.95 -0.73
C PHE A 124 16.65 -2.53 -1.32
N ASN A 125 15.84 -1.68 -0.65
CA ASN A 125 15.75 -0.28 -1.06
C ASN A 125 17.06 0.44 -0.78
N GLY A 126 17.56 1.15 -1.78
CA GLY A 126 18.79 1.92 -1.69
C GLY A 126 18.59 3.34 -1.17
N ASN A 127 19.67 3.90 -0.64
CA ASN A 127 19.76 5.31 -0.26
C ASN A 127 20.60 6.14 -1.25
N GLN A 128 20.90 5.62 -2.42
CA GLN A 128 21.54 6.39 -3.50
C GLN A 128 20.56 7.41 -4.07
N ASN A 129 21.07 8.53 -4.58
CA ASN A 129 20.26 9.65 -5.04
C ASN A 129 19.25 9.31 -6.15
N ASP A 130 19.48 8.26 -6.90
CA ASP A 130 18.67 7.75 -7.99
C ASP A 130 17.78 6.55 -7.59
N SER A 131 17.98 6.02 -6.39
CA SER A 131 17.20 4.89 -5.87
C SER A 131 15.89 5.36 -5.26
N ALA A 132 14.80 4.79 -5.69
CA ALA A 132 13.48 5.00 -5.07
C ALA A 132 12.59 3.78 -5.30
N THR A 133 11.53 3.70 -4.52
CA THR A 133 10.47 2.72 -4.70
C THR A 133 9.12 3.38 -4.87
N SER A 134 8.34 2.86 -5.79
CA SER A 134 6.95 3.27 -6.04
C SER A 134 6.06 2.04 -6.16
N GLY A 135 4.80 2.17 -5.79
CA GLY A 135 3.88 1.05 -5.89
C GLY A 135 2.50 1.36 -5.35
N GLN A 136 1.72 0.31 -5.24
CA GLN A 136 0.35 0.39 -4.77
C GLN A 136 -0.10 -0.88 -4.05
N MET A 137 -1.05 -0.71 -3.12
CA MET A 137 -1.73 -1.76 -2.41
C MET A 137 -3.23 -1.54 -2.47
N TYR A 138 -3.96 -2.55 -2.89
CA TYR A 138 -5.41 -2.64 -2.73
C TYR A 138 -5.72 -3.37 -1.43
N LEU A 139 -6.57 -2.78 -0.61
CA LEU A 139 -7.11 -3.37 0.60
C LEU A 139 -8.63 -3.49 0.44
N PHE A 140 -9.16 -4.70 0.60
CA PHE A 140 -10.56 -5.01 0.36
C PHE A 140 -11.31 -5.13 1.67
N ASP A 141 -12.42 -4.40 1.76
CA ASP A 141 -13.39 -4.43 2.86
C ASP A 141 -12.76 -4.44 4.27
N PRO A 142 -11.94 -3.41 4.61
CA PRO A 142 -11.17 -3.39 5.87
C PRO A 142 -12.05 -3.37 7.12
N SER A 143 -13.33 -3.01 6.99
CA SER A 143 -14.30 -2.95 8.08
C SER A 143 -15.09 -4.24 8.27
N SER A 144 -14.92 -5.25 7.43
CA SER A 144 -15.65 -6.52 7.54
C SER A 144 -15.42 -7.17 8.90
N THR A 145 -16.48 -7.57 9.55
CA THR A 145 -16.45 -8.37 10.78
C THR A 145 -16.75 -9.85 10.50
N THR A 146 -16.97 -10.20 9.24
CA THR A 146 -17.33 -11.55 8.81
C THR A 146 -16.20 -12.23 8.05
N TYR A 147 -15.51 -11.47 7.19
CA TYR A 147 -14.47 -12.01 6.31
C TYR A 147 -13.09 -11.45 6.65
N VAL A 148 -12.05 -12.20 6.35
CA VAL A 148 -10.66 -11.73 6.37
C VAL A 148 -10.47 -10.60 5.35
N LYS A 149 -9.52 -9.70 5.62
CA LYS A 149 -9.24 -8.56 4.77
C LYS A 149 -8.17 -8.94 3.76
N HIS A 150 -8.56 -9.09 2.50
CA HIS A 150 -7.62 -9.40 1.42
C HIS A 150 -6.85 -8.15 1.01
N PHE A 151 -5.63 -8.35 0.53
CA PHE A 151 -4.84 -7.30 -0.09
C PHE A 151 -4.06 -7.82 -1.31
N ILE A 152 -3.76 -6.91 -2.23
CA ILE A 152 -2.90 -7.15 -3.39
C ILE A 152 -1.93 -5.97 -3.48
N ILE A 153 -0.64 -6.27 -3.63
CA ILE A 153 0.44 -5.29 -3.68
C ILE A 153 1.25 -5.47 -4.95
N THR A 154 1.57 -4.37 -5.59
CA THR A 154 2.56 -4.32 -6.67
C THR A 154 3.51 -3.16 -6.40
N SER A 155 4.81 -3.42 -6.46
CA SER A 155 5.83 -2.41 -6.26
C SER A 155 6.99 -2.54 -7.23
N GLN A 156 7.59 -1.42 -7.57
CA GLN A 156 8.75 -1.31 -8.43
C GLN A 156 9.88 -0.65 -7.67
N GLN A 157 11.07 -1.20 -7.79
CA GLN A 157 12.29 -0.65 -7.18
C GLN A 157 13.51 -0.92 -8.06
N MET A 158 14.53 -0.12 -7.85
CA MET A 158 15.90 -0.40 -8.29
C MET A 158 16.66 -1.01 -7.10
N ASN A 159 17.36 -2.13 -7.33
CA ASN A 159 18.27 -2.69 -6.33
C ASN A 159 19.61 -1.92 -6.37
N PRO A 160 20.05 -1.32 -5.27
CA PRO A 160 21.22 -0.45 -5.26
C PRO A 160 22.56 -1.21 -5.30
N GLU A 161 22.60 -2.48 -4.90
CA GLU A 161 23.84 -3.27 -4.83
C GLU A 161 24.16 -4.01 -6.12
N ALA A 162 23.16 -4.20 -6.95
CA ALA A 162 23.28 -4.71 -8.30
C ALA A 162 22.26 -3.97 -9.16
N PRO A 163 22.60 -3.52 -10.36
CA PRO A 163 21.72 -2.70 -11.18
C PRO A 163 20.57 -3.53 -11.77
N PHE A 164 19.71 -4.05 -10.87
CA PHE A 164 18.51 -4.77 -11.21
C PHE A 164 17.28 -3.88 -11.05
N THR A 165 16.41 -3.91 -12.04
CA THR A 165 15.02 -3.55 -11.83
C THR A 165 14.29 -4.73 -11.18
N THR A 166 13.50 -4.46 -10.14
CA THR A 166 12.72 -5.48 -9.44
C THR A 166 11.27 -5.05 -9.34
N ASN A 167 10.38 -5.86 -9.92
CA ASN A 167 8.95 -5.73 -9.71
C ASN A 167 8.48 -6.81 -8.74
N SER A 168 7.93 -6.40 -7.59
CA SER A 168 7.47 -7.30 -6.54
C SER A 168 5.96 -7.35 -6.49
N TYR A 169 5.45 -8.58 -6.34
CA TYR A 169 4.03 -8.88 -6.22
C TYR A 169 3.79 -9.61 -4.92
N HIS A 170 2.86 -9.11 -4.11
CA HIS A 170 2.43 -9.78 -2.89
C HIS A 170 0.92 -9.80 -2.86
N SER A 171 0.35 -10.89 -2.37
CA SER A 171 -1.08 -10.96 -2.10
C SER A 171 -1.31 -11.81 -0.86
N GLY A 172 -2.40 -11.52 -0.17
CA GLY A 172 -2.67 -12.24 1.06
C GLY A 172 -3.92 -11.74 1.75
N TYR A 173 -4.00 -12.10 3.02
CA TYR A 173 -5.07 -11.63 3.88
C TYR A 173 -4.57 -11.37 5.30
N CYS A 174 -5.20 -10.41 5.94
CA CYS A 174 -5.09 -10.15 7.37
C CYS A 174 -6.18 -10.95 8.10
N LEU A 175 -5.77 -11.79 9.05
CA LEU A 175 -6.66 -12.65 9.82
C LEU A 175 -7.30 -11.88 10.99
N SER A 176 -7.99 -10.80 10.69
CA SER A 176 -8.74 -10.05 11.66
C SER A 176 -10.22 -10.04 11.29
N LEU A 177 -11.09 -10.29 12.26
CA LEU A 177 -12.55 -10.16 12.12
C LEU A 177 -13.07 -8.90 12.82
N ILE A 178 -12.18 -7.98 13.15
CA ILE A 178 -12.51 -6.65 13.66
C ILE A 178 -12.04 -5.59 12.66
N HIS A 179 -12.46 -4.36 12.88
CA HIS A 179 -12.07 -3.25 12.03
C HIS A 179 -10.53 -3.05 12.04
N ILE A 180 -9.95 -2.97 10.88
CA ILE A 180 -8.54 -2.65 10.69
C ILE A 180 -8.33 -1.14 10.60
#